data_877671ccf46c9dd3de20dc68bb460cf9
#
_entry.id   877671ccf46c9dd3de20dc68bb460cf9
#
_cell.length_a   1.000
_cell.length_b   1.000
_cell.length_c   1.000
_cell.angle_alpha   90.00
_cell.angle_beta   90.00
_cell.angle_gamma   90.00
#
_symmetry.space_group_name_H-M   'P 1'
#
loop_
_entity.id
_entity.type
_entity.pdbx_description
1 polymer ?
#
loop_
_entity_poly.entity_id
_entity_poly.type
_entity_poly.pdbx_seq_one_letter_code
_entity_poly.pdbx_strand_id
1 'polypeptide(L)'
;MKQSAKLLEVKPLRDISREPKVKNRSDRGEKTHTIALVPADYVPILWKDVDFQLRKAVARSKGRWSMESLYQSIVTGHQHLWVAFNADKKIDGVGTTELVNYPHKRMLCIQFLGGKNFNDWVWDMVDKYNDWAKDNHCSGIEATAREGFWKWLKQDGYEKSYVVYEKRID
;
A
#
# COMPACT_ATOMS: atom_id res chain seq x y z
N MET A 1 3.17 -11.47 58.73
CA MET A 1 2.84 -12.18 57.46
C MET A 1 3.10 -11.25 56.28
N LYS A 2 4.19 -11.47 55.54
CA LYS A 2 4.53 -10.71 54.37
C LYS A 2 3.91 -11.42 53.17
N GLN A 3 2.89 -10.83 52.57
CA GLN A 3 2.39 -11.26 51.25
C GLN A 3 3.32 -10.74 50.19
N SER A 4 4.04 -11.64 49.51
CA SER A 4 4.84 -11.35 48.33
C SER A 4 3.90 -11.04 47.18
N ALA A 5 3.90 -9.80 46.73
CA ALA A 5 3.26 -9.41 45.49
C ALA A 5 3.99 -10.10 44.30
N LYS A 6 3.31 -11.07 43.66
CA LYS A 6 3.75 -11.64 42.40
C LYS A 6 3.73 -10.54 41.33
N LEU A 7 4.87 -10.06 40.92
CA LEU A 7 5.00 -9.25 39.72
C LEU A 7 4.48 -10.08 38.52
N LEU A 8 3.39 -9.61 37.93
CA LEU A 8 2.92 -10.12 36.64
C LEU A 8 4.00 -9.80 35.60
N GLU A 9 4.66 -10.83 35.12
CA GLU A 9 5.51 -10.73 33.92
C GLU A 9 4.66 -10.23 32.77
N VAL A 10 4.83 -8.96 32.43
CA VAL A 10 4.29 -8.39 31.19
C VAL A 10 5.06 -9.03 30.06
N LYS A 11 4.42 -9.96 29.34
CA LYS A 11 5.00 -10.49 28.09
C LYS A 11 5.32 -9.33 27.17
N PRO A 12 6.54 -9.24 26.61
CA PRO A 12 6.89 -8.18 25.68
C PRO A 12 5.88 -8.21 24.53
N LEU A 13 5.33 -7.02 24.22
CA LEU A 13 4.49 -6.81 23.06
C LEU A 13 5.21 -7.42 21.85
N ARG A 14 4.53 -8.33 21.14
CA ARG A 14 5.06 -8.91 19.90
C ARG A 14 5.55 -7.77 19.03
N ASP A 15 6.79 -7.84 18.63
CA ASP A 15 7.43 -6.89 17.73
C ASP A 15 6.59 -6.75 16.44
N ILE A 16 5.80 -5.67 16.39
CA ILE A 16 4.93 -5.32 15.25
C ILE A 16 5.77 -4.71 14.13
N SER A 17 7.08 -4.60 14.31
CA SER A 17 8.02 -3.97 13.37
C SER A 17 8.50 -4.89 12.25
N ARG A 18 8.11 -6.17 12.24
CA ARG A 18 8.48 -7.07 11.16
C ARG A 18 7.68 -6.72 9.91
N GLU A 19 8.27 -5.86 9.11
CA GLU A 19 7.88 -5.68 7.73
C GLU A 19 7.91 -7.04 7.01
N PRO A 20 6.93 -7.34 6.16
CA PRO A 20 6.95 -8.58 5.41
C PRO A 20 8.26 -8.66 4.63
N LYS A 21 8.98 -9.77 4.78
CA LYS A 21 10.18 -10.01 3.97
C LYS A 21 9.73 -10.08 2.53
N VAL A 22 10.03 -9.04 1.76
CA VAL A 22 9.70 -9.00 0.34
C VAL A 22 10.70 -9.87 -0.41
N LYS A 23 10.21 -10.84 -1.17
CA LYS A 23 11.02 -11.61 -2.10
C LYS A 23 11.57 -10.69 -3.18
N ASN A 24 12.78 -10.99 -3.64
CA ASN A 24 13.34 -10.29 -4.79
C ASN A 24 12.44 -10.50 -6.03
N ARG A 25 12.48 -9.54 -6.94
CA ARG A 25 11.73 -9.64 -8.20
C ARG A 25 12.13 -10.88 -9.01
N SER A 26 13.42 -11.24 -8.99
CA SER A 26 13.95 -12.45 -9.62
C SER A 26 13.44 -13.75 -9.02
N ASP A 27 13.01 -13.73 -7.76
CA ASP A 27 12.58 -14.91 -7.00
C ASP A 27 11.06 -15.08 -7.01
N ARG A 28 10.33 -14.25 -7.78
CA ARG A 28 8.90 -14.42 -7.93
C ARG A 28 8.61 -15.72 -8.66
N GLY A 29 7.71 -16.53 -8.11
CA GLY A 29 7.20 -17.74 -8.73
C GLY A 29 6.21 -17.48 -9.86
N GLU A 30 5.46 -18.51 -10.24
CA GLU A 30 4.36 -18.38 -11.18
C GLU A 30 3.30 -17.38 -10.69
N LYS A 31 2.62 -16.75 -11.64
CA LYS A 31 1.49 -15.87 -11.37
C LYS A 31 0.37 -16.65 -10.69
N THR A 32 0.04 -16.26 -9.46
CA THR A 32 -1.04 -16.86 -8.66
C THR A 32 -2.23 -15.92 -8.48
N HIS A 33 -2.06 -14.65 -8.87
CA HIS A 33 -3.07 -13.61 -8.67
C HIS A 33 -3.39 -12.87 -9.96
N THR A 34 -4.63 -12.42 -10.07
CA THR A 34 -5.09 -11.51 -11.11
C THR A 34 -5.19 -10.11 -10.53
N ILE A 35 -4.52 -9.15 -11.16
CA ILE A 35 -4.56 -7.74 -10.75
C ILE A 35 -5.59 -7.01 -11.59
N ALA A 36 -6.49 -6.30 -10.92
CA ALA A 36 -7.53 -5.51 -11.58
C ALA A 36 -7.60 -4.08 -11.04
N LEU A 37 -7.75 -3.13 -11.95
CA LEU A 37 -8.21 -1.79 -11.63
C LEU A 37 -9.73 -1.84 -11.46
N VAL A 38 -10.23 -1.38 -10.32
CA VAL A 38 -11.66 -1.38 -10.02
C VAL A 38 -12.30 -0.12 -10.58
N PRO A 39 -13.29 -0.23 -11.48
CA PRO A 39 -14.06 0.93 -11.91
C PRO A 39 -14.72 1.65 -10.72
N ALA A 40 -14.79 2.97 -10.75
CA ALA A 40 -15.26 3.79 -9.62
C ALA A 40 -16.68 3.42 -9.16
N ASP A 41 -17.56 3.06 -10.07
CA ASP A 41 -18.94 2.64 -9.80
C ASP A 41 -19.05 1.25 -9.15
N TYR A 42 -18.02 0.41 -9.27
CA TYR A 42 -17.92 -0.88 -8.56
C TYR A 42 -17.29 -0.77 -7.16
N VAL A 43 -16.64 0.32 -6.84
CA VAL A 43 -15.97 0.51 -5.53
C VAL A 43 -16.94 0.34 -4.35
N PRO A 44 -18.15 0.90 -4.35
CA PRO A 44 -19.09 0.70 -3.24
C PRO A 44 -19.43 -0.77 -2.99
N ILE A 45 -19.48 -1.59 -4.04
CA ILE A 45 -19.81 -3.02 -3.96
C ILE A 45 -18.67 -3.80 -3.30
N LEU A 46 -17.42 -3.48 -3.65
CA LEU A 46 -16.23 -4.17 -3.14
C LEU A 46 -15.70 -3.61 -1.82
N TRP A 47 -16.16 -2.42 -1.41
CA TRP A 47 -15.55 -1.71 -0.29
C TRP A 47 -15.48 -2.51 1.02
N LYS A 48 -16.52 -3.26 1.35
CA LYS A 48 -16.56 -4.13 2.52
C LYS A 48 -15.47 -5.21 2.53
N ASP A 49 -15.00 -5.62 1.34
CA ASP A 49 -13.98 -6.67 1.19
C ASP A 49 -12.55 -6.09 1.14
N VAL A 50 -12.40 -4.78 0.98
CA VAL A 50 -11.11 -4.12 0.85
C VAL A 50 -10.76 -3.18 2.01
N ASP A 51 -11.74 -2.58 2.70
CA ASP A 51 -11.49 -1.54 3.68
C ASP A 51 -10.59 -2.01 4.83
N PHE A 52 -10.82 -3.19 5.36
CA PHE A 52 -10.04 -3.74 6.47
C PHE A 52 -8.56 -3.99 6.10
N GLN A 53 -8.27 -4.26 4.82
CA GLN A 53 -6.91 -4.48 4.32
C GLN A 53 -6.13 -3.16 4.21
N LEU A 54 -6.81 -2.05 3.96
CA LEU A 54 -6.21 -0.72 3.85
C LEU A 54 -6.05 -0.01 5.20
N ARG A 55 -6.81 -0.38 6.24
CA ARG A 55 -6.85 0.33 7.53
C ARG A 55 -5.48 0.54 8.17
N LYS A 56 -4.61 -0.49 8.14
CA LYS A 56 -3.25 -0.37 8.69
C LYS A 56 -2.39 0.61 7.91
N ALA A 57 -2.50 0.60 6.60
CA ALA A 57 -1.74 1.51 5.74
C ALA A 57 -2.21 2.95 5.94
N VAL A 58 -3.51 3.18 5.96
CA VAL A 58 -4.11 4.50 6.17
C VAL A 58 -3.80 5.05 7.56
N ALA A 59 -3.87 4.22 8.61
CA ALA A 59 -3.50 4.63 9.97
C ALA A 59 -2.05 5.14 10.08
N ARG A 60 -1.15 4.64 9.23
CA ARG A 60 0.25 5.08 9.16
C ARG A 60 0.46 6.41 8.43
N SER A 61 -0.58 6.97 7.85
CA SER A 61 -0.53 8.29 7.21
C SER A 61 -0.35 9.46 8.19
N LYS A 62 -0.28 9.17 9.48
CA LYS A 62 -0.14 10.18 10.55
C LYS A 62 -1.21 11.27 10.50
N GLY A 63 -2.45 10.85 10.33
CA GLY A 63 -3.61 11.75 10.28
C GLY A 63 -3.82 12.49 8.96
N ARG A 64 -3.02 12.20 7.92
CA ARG A 64 -3.23 12.81 6.59
C ARG A 64 -4.48 12.27 5.88
N TRP A 65 -4.82 11.01 6.14
CA TRP A 65 -5.93 10.30 5.53
C TRP A 65 -6.77 9.57 6.57
N SER A 66 -8.07 9.54 6.35
CA SER A 66 -9.01 8.61 6.99
C SER A 66 -9.52 7.61 5.96
N MET A 67 -10.12 6.50 6.43
CA MET A 67 -10.77 5.55 5.52
C MET A 67 -11.92 6.20 4.74
N GLU A 68 -12.65 7.11 5.37
CA GLU A 68 -13.72 7.86 4.73
C GLU A 68 -13.21 8.79 3.63
N SER A 69 -12.16 9.58 3.91
CA SER A 69 -11.58 10.49 2.90
C SER A 69 -10.97 9.71 1.73
N LEU A 70 -10.34 8.56 2.00
CA LEU A 70 -9.84 7.68 0.96
C LEU A 70 -10.97 7.13 0.09
N TYR A 71 -12.05 6.61 0.69
CA TYR A 71 -13.21 6.13 -0.03
C TYR A 71 -13.79 7.21 -0.95
N GLN A 72 -14.02 8.42 -0.43
CA GLN A 72 -14.51 9.53 -1.23
C GLN A 72 -13.59 9.88 -2.40
N SER A 73 -12.28 9.88 -2.17
CA SER A 73 -11.30 10.14 -3.22
C SER A 73 -11.34 9.09 -4.34
N ILE A 74 -11.60 7.83 -4.00
CA ILE A 74 -11.67 6.74 -4.96
C ILE A 74 -12.98 6.80 -5.77
N VAL A 75 -14.14 6.95 -5.12
CA VAL A 75 -15.43 6.98 -5.82
C VAL A 75 -15.60 8.22 -6.69
N THR A 76 -14.92 9.32 -6.39
CA THR A 76 -14.89 10.52 -7.23
C THR A 76 -13.82 10.47 -8.34
N GLY A 77 -13.02 9.40 -8.41
CA GLY A 77 -12.03 9.20 -9.46
C GLY A 77 -10.69 9.94 -9.27
N HIS A 78 -10.49 10.60 -8.12
CA HIS A 78 -9.20 11.24 -7.81
C HIS A 78 -8.12 10.21 -7.50
N GLN A 79 -8.49 9.11 -6.86
CA GLN A 79 -7.62 7.96 -6.66
C GLN A 79 -8.21 6.72 -7.34
N HIS A 80 -7.36 5.75 -7.60
CA HIS A 80 -7.71 4.49 -8.24
C HIS A 80 -7.54 3.36 -7.24
N LEU A 81 -8.49 2.43 -7.23
CA LEU A 81 -8.47 1.22 -6.42
C LEU A 81 -8.00 0.04 -7.28
N TRP A 82 -7.02 -0.68 -6.78
CA TRP A 82 -6.49 -1.90 -7.38
C TRP A 82 -6.67 -3.06 -6.43
N VAL A 83 -7.00 -4.22 -6.97
CA VAL A 83 -7.16 -5.44 -6.19
C VAL A 83 -6.38 -6.60 -6.80
N ALA A 84 -5.86 -7.47 -5.94
CA ALA A 84 -5.24 -8.72 -6.31
C ALA A 84 -6.15 -9.88 -5.91
N PHE A 85 -6.74 -10.53 -6.88
CA PHE A 85 -7.58 -11.72 -6.69
C PHE A 85 -6.72 -12.98 -6.70
N ASN A 86 -6.93 -13.87 -5.75
CA ASN A 86 -6.35 -15.21 -5.77
C ASN A 86 -7.14 -16.17 -6.66
N ALA A 87 -6.69 -17.44 -6.74
CA ALA A 87 -7.34 -18.47 -7.54
C ALA A 87 -8.80 -18.74 -7.14
N ASP A 88 -9.16 -18.53 -5.87
CA ASP A 88 -10.53 -18.65 -5.33
C ASP A 88 -11.37 -17.38 -5.53
N LYS A 89 -10.88 -16.41 -6.33
CA LYS A 89 -11.49 -15.09 -6.59
C LYS A 89 -11.71 -14.25 -5.33
N LYS A 90 -10.92 -14.48 -4.29
CA LYS A 90 -10.89 -13.67 -3.08
C LYS A 90 -9.80 -12.62 -3.19
N ILE A 91 -10.00 -11.46 -2.55
CA ILE A 91 -9.06 -10.36 -2.55
C ILE A 91 -8.00 -10.61 -1.46
N ASP A 92 -6.76 -10.80 -1.88
CA ASP A 92 -5.60 -10.92 -1.00
C ASP A 92 -4.83 -9.62 -0.87
N GLY A 93 -4.82 -8.79 -1.88
CA GLY A 93 -4.11 -7.54 -1.91
C GLY A 93 -4.93 -6.37 -2.43
N VAL A 94 -4.64 -5.19 -1.90
CA VAL A 94 -5.29 -3.94 -2.28
C VAL A 94 -4.23 -2.84 -2.40
N GLY A 95 -4.35 -2.02 -3.43
CA GLY A 95 -3.51 -0.85 -3.61
C GLY A 95 -4.32 0.36 -4.04
N THR A 96 -3.80 1.54 -3.77
CA THR A 96 -4.36 2.79 -4.28
C THR A 96 -3.29 3.63 -4.94
N THR A 97 -3.66 4.28 -6.04
CA THR A 97 -2.79 5.16 -6.81
C THR A 97 -3.50 6.45 -7.15
N GLU A 98 -2.71 7.47 -7.44
CA GLU A 98 -3.18 8.78 -7.89
C GLU A 98 -2.33 9.26 -9.06
N LEU A 99 -2.96 9.89 -10.05
CA LEU A 99 -2.25 10.59 -11.12
C LEU A 99 -2.00 12.04 -10.68
N VAL A 100 -0.74 12.39 -10.49
CA VAL A 100 -0.33 13.72 -10.03
C VAL A 100 0.24 14.52 -11.21
N ASN A 101 -0.36 15.67 -11.48
CA ASN A 101 0.11 16.59 -12.50
C ASN A 101 0.92 17.73 -11.87
N TYR A 102 2.23 17.66 -12.03
CA TYR A 102 3.12 18.78 -11.76
C TYR A 102 3.23 19.69 -12.99
N PRO A 103 3.70 20.94 -12.86
CA PRO A 103 3.81 21.84 -14.01
C PRO A 103 4.62 21.28 -15.19
N HIS A 104 5.63 20.47 -14.91
CA HIS A 104 6.55 19.96 -15.96
C HIS A 104 6.57 18.44 -16.10
N LYS A 105 5.80 17.70 -15.30
CA LYS A 105 5.71 16.25 -15.40
C LYS A 105 4.44 15.69 -14.78
N ARG A 106 4.04 14.53 -15.27
CA ARG A 106 2.96 13.74 -14.70
C ARG A 106 3.53 12.49 -14.06
N MET A 107 3.10 12.18 -12.85
CA MET A 107 3.57 11.03 -12.08
C MET A 107 2.38 10.14 -11.68
N LEU A 108 2.62 8.84 -11.64
CA LEU A 108 1.73 7.92 -10.92
C LEU A 108 2.21 7.84 -9.47
N CYS A 109 1.40 8.21 -8.51
CA CYS A 109 1.73 8.12 -7.09
C CYS A 109 1.11 6.87 -6.47
N ILE A 110 1.92 5.98 -5.91
CA ILE A 110 1.45 4.86 -5.10
C ILE A 110 1.18 5.40 -3.69
N GLN A 111 -0.08 5.36 -3.26
CA GLN A 111 -0.50 5.91 -1.98
C GLN A 111 -0.50 4.85 -0.87
N PHE A 112 -1.27 3.79 -1.05
CA PHE A 112 -1.44 2.75 -0.04
C PHE A 112 -1.34 1.36 -0.65
N LEU A 113 -0.76 0.43 0.12
CA LEU A 113 -0.74 -0.99 -0.15
C LEU A 113 -1.09 -1.75 1.12
N GLY A 114 -1.96 -2.73 1.02
CA GLY A 114 -2.38 -3.56 2.14
C GLY A 114 -2.81 -4.95 1.68
N GLY A 115 -2.95 -5.85 2.63
CA GLY A 115 -3.42 -7.20 2.37
C GLY A 115 -2.55 -8.27 3.01
N LYS A 116 -2.79 -9.51 2.61
CA LYS A 116 -2.05 -10.69 3.02
C LYS A 116 -1.32 -11.30 1.81
N ASN A 117 -0.39 -12.23 2.08
CA ASN A 117 0.36 -12.92 1.02
C ASN A 117 1.07 -11.95 0.05
N PHE A 118 1.61 -10.86 0.58
CA PHE A 118 2.17 -9.73 -0.15
C PHE A 118 3.15 -10.15 -1.26
N ASN A 119 4.03 -11.10 -0.97
CA ASN A 119 5.04 -11.58 -1.92
C ASN A 119 4.46 -12.30 -3.14
N ASP A 120 3.21 -12.75 -3.07
CA ASP A 120 2.60 -13.55 -4.13
C ASP A 120 1.99 -12.65 -5.22
N TRP A 121 1.70 -11.37 -4.91
CA TRP A 121 1.02 -10.48 -5.83
C TRP A 121 1.69 -9.12 -6.05
N VAL A 122 2.59 -8.69 -5.17
CA VAL A 122 3.12 -7.32 -5.22
C VAL A 122 3.82 -6.98 -6.54
N TRP A 123 4.62 -7.90 -7.07
CA TRP A 123 5.32 -7.66 -8.33
C TRP A 123 4.39 -7.61 -9.54
N ASP A 124 3.33 -8.41 -9.53
CA ASP A 124 2.29 -8.33 -10.55
C ASP A 124 1.51 -7.02 -10.47
N MET A 125 1.27 -6.52 -9.26
CA MET A 125 0.66 -5.20 -9.02
C MET A 125 1.54 -4.07 -9.56
N VAL A 126 2.84 -4.12 -9.26
CA VAL A 126 3.82 -3.15 -9.76
C VAL A 126 3.89 -3.16 -11.29
N ASP A 127 3.89 -4.32 -11.92
CA ASP A 127 3.87 -4.41 -13.38
C ASP A 127 2.63 -3.71 -13.96
N LYS A 128 1.46 -3.89 -13.34
CA LYS A 128 0.24 -3.16 -13.73
C LYS A 128 0.34 -1.66 -13.52
N TYR A 129 0.99 -1.20 -12.46
CA TYR A 129 1.24 0.21 -12.22
C TYR A 129 2.16 0.80 -13.32
N ASN A 130 3.19 0.07 -13.72
CA ASN A 130 4.07 0.49 -14.80
C ASN A 130 3.32 0.64 -16.12
N ASP A 131 2.47 -0.34 -16.47
CA ASP A 131 1.65 -0.28 -17.68
C ASP A 131 0.66 0.90 -17.62
N TRP A 132 -0.04 1.06 -16.49
CA TRP A 132 -0.98 2.16 -16.28
C TRP A 132 -0.31 3.55 -16.35
N ALA A 133 0.88 3.68 -15.78
CA ALA A 133 1.65 4.90 -15.87
C ALA A 133 2.01 5.27 -17.31
N LYS A 134 2.44 4.28 -18.12
CA LYS A 134 2.73 4.47 -19.54
C LYS A 134 1.47 4.86 -20.33
N ASP A 135 0.37 4.17 -20.12
CA ASP A 135 -0.90 4.43 -20.79
C ASP A 135 -1.45 5.83 -20.48
N ASN A 136 -1.14 6.34 -19.29
CA ASN A 136 -1.53 7.69 -18.86
C ASN A 136 -0.43 8.76 -19.09
N HIS A 137 0.58 8.46 -19.90
CA HIS A 137 1.66 9.38 -20.26
C HIS A 137 2.42 9.95 -19.05
N CYS A 138 2.60 9.14 -17.99
CA CYS A 138 3.40 9.51 -16.84
C CYS A 138 4.89 9.48 -17.17
N SER A 139 5.64 10.45 -16.65
CA SER A 139 7.11 10.48 -16.73
C SER A 139 7.77 9.49 -15.76
N GLY A 140 7.03 9.04 -14.75
CA GLY A 140 7.53 8.11 -13.74
C GLY A 140 6.48 7.75 -12.70
N ILE A 141 6.91 6.96 -11.74
CA ILE A 141 6.11 6.54 -10.60
C ILE A 141 6.80 7.04 -9.33
N GLU A 142 6.03 7.60 -8.41
CA GLU A 142 6.51 8.01 -7.10
C GLU A 142 5.78 7.28 -5.98
N ALA A 143 6.44 7.12 -4.85
CA ALA A 143 5.86 6.52 -3.65
C ALA A 143 6.37 7.22 -2.40
N THR A 144 5.46 7.53 -1.48
CA THR A 144 5.83 7.93 -0.12
C THR A 144 5.73 6.69 0.76
N ALA A 145 6.87 6.15 1.16
CA ALA A 145 6.95 4.89 1.85
C ALA A 145 7.88 4.95 3.06
N ARG A 146 7.68 4.03 4.02
CA ARG A 146 8.60 3.86 5.14
C ARG A 146 9.93 3.32 4.66
N GLU A 147 11.00 3.65 5.38
CA GLU A 147 12.38 3.25 5.03
C GLU A 147 12.54 1.74 4.73
N GLY A 148 11.78 0.88 5.41
CA GLY A 148 11.83 -0.56 5.17
C GLY A 148 11.44 -1.00 3.76
N PHE A 149 10.66 -0.20 3.05
CA PHE A 149 10.33 -0.46 1.65
C PHE A 149 11.48 -0.19 0.69
N TRP A 150 12.54 0.50 1.12
CA TRP A 150 13.67 0.82 0.26
C TRP A 150 14.33 -0.40 -0.37
N LYS A 151 14.49 -1.49 0.39
CA LYS A 151 15.06 -2.74 -0.13
C LYS A 151 14.30 -3.30 -1.33
N TRP A 152 13.01 -3.04 -1.38
CA TRP A 152 12.11 -3.44 -2.45
C TRP A 152 12.11 -2.40 -3.58
N LEU A 153 11.90 -1.13 -3.28
CA LEU A 153 11.81 -0.05 -4.26
C LEU A 153 13.08 0.06 -5.13
N LYS A 154 14.27 -0.06 -4.51
CA LYS A 154 15.53 0.02 -5.27
C LYS A 154 15.69 -1.07 -6.33
N GLN A 155 15.07 -2.25 -6.14
CA GLN A 155 15.12 -3.33 -7.12
C GLN A 155 14.28 -3.02 -8.36
N ASP A 156 13.32 -2.13 -8.24
CA ASP A 156 12.44 -1.70 -9.34
C ASP A 156 12.87 -0.33 -9.93
N GLY A 157 14.08 0.09 -9.65
CA GLY A 157 14.68 1.29 -10.24
C GLY A 157 14.27 2.61 -9.59
N TYR A 158 13.66 2.57 -8.38
CA TYR A 158 13.38 3.79 -7.63
C TYR A 158 14.65 4.40 -7.06
N GLU A 159 14.68 5.71 -7.01
CA GLU A 159 15.71 6.52 -6.37
C GLU A 159 15.10 7.31 -5.21
N LYS A 160 15.88 7.57 -4.17
CA LYS A 160 15.46 8.48 -3.09
C LYS A 160 15.54 9.91 -3.61
N SER A 161 14.38 10.55 -3.76
CA SER A 161 14.28 11.88 -4.36
C SER A 161 14.42 12.99 -3.30
N TYR A 162 13.63 12.93 -2.25
CA TYR A 162 13.64 13.92 -1.15
C TYR A 162 13.09 13.30 0.13
N VAL A 163 13.28 14.01 1.24
CA VAL A 163 12.76 13.60 2.55
C VAL A 163 11.73 14.64 2.99
N VAL A 164 10.59 14.17 3.50
CA VAL A 164 9.57 15.03 4.10
C VAL A 164 9.89 15.26 5.56
N TYR A 165 10.03 16.53 5.96
CA TYR A 165 10.18 16.95 7.34
C TYR A 165 8.84 17.51 7.84
N GLU A 166 8.42 17.08 9.02
CA GLU A 166 7.17 17.51 9.62
C GLU A 166 7.41 18.10 11.01
N LYS A 167 6.84 19.27 11.24
CA LYS A 167 6.81 19.91 12.56
C LYS A 167 5.37 20.08 13.00
N ARG A 168 5.04 19.59 14.19
CA ARG A 168 3.74 19.85 14.81
C ARG A 168 3.66 21.29 15.29
N ILE A 169 2.53 21.92 15.04
CA ILE A 169 2.19 23.26 15.58
C ILE A 169 1.12 23.03 16.64
N ASP A 170 1.41 23.47 17.85
CA ASP A 170 0.48 23.42 18.99
C ASP A 170 -0.46 24.62 18.97
#